data_07db559b5a3e94277ab12ef8273189a8
#
_entry.id   07db559b5a3e94277ab12ef8273189a8
#
_cell.length_a   1.000
_cell.length_b   1.000
_cell.length_c   1.000
_cell.angle_alpha   90.00
_cell.angle_beta   90.00
_cell.angle_gamma   90.00
#
_symmetry.space_group_name_H-M   'P 1'
#
loop_
_entity.id
_entity.type
_entity.pdbx_description
1 polymer ?
#
loop_
_entity_poly.entity_id
_entity_poly.type
_entity_poly.pdbx_seq_one_letter_code
_entity_poly.pdbx_strand_id
1 'polypeptide(L)'
;MKKAFFASKGQMELKNVDKPTVQKPDDVIIKVLRACVCGSDLWNFRGINPVEAHSENSGHEAIGVVEEVGDDITTVKPGDFVIAPFTHGCGQCAACQAGFDGSCQAHADNFSSGVQAEYIRFQHGHWALVKIPGKPEDYSEGMKKSLLTLADVMATGYHAARVANVGAGDTVVVMGDGAVGLCAIIAAKMRGAKKIISTSRHADRQALAKEFGATDNIVVRGDEAVKAIMDLTNGAGADAVLECVGTEQSTDTAMKVGRPGAIVGRVGLPHTPKQDMTTPFYKNTIVAGGPASVTTYDKEVLLKAVLDGEINPGKVFTKEFNLDQIQAAYEAMDQRQAIKSYLVMD
;
A
#
# COMPACT_ATOMS: atom_id res chain seq x y z
N MET A 1 -24.08 -1.63 -13.56
CA MET A 1 -23.36 -1.62 -12.29
C MET A 1 -22.91 -0.21 -11.91
N LYS A 2 -22.77 0.09 -10.62
CA LYS A 2 -22.22 1.36 -10.14
C LYS A 2 -20.69 1.36 -10.22
N LYS A 3 -20.10 2.49 -10.63
CA LYS A 3 -18.65 2.71 -10.67
C LYS A 3 -18.33 4.17 -10.35
N ALA A 4 -17.25 4.41 -9.59
CA ALA A 4 -16.77 5.74 -9.24
C ALA A 4 -15.85 6.31 -10.32
N PHE A 5 -15.93 7.64 -10.48
CA PHE A 5 -15.16 8.42 -11.45
C PHE A 5 -14.61 9.69 -10.80
N PHE A 6 -13.45 10.14 -11.26
CA PHE A 6 -13.00 11.50 -10.99
C PHE A 6 -13.75 12.47 -11.93
N ALA A 7 -14.74 13.19 -11.41
CA ALA A 7 -15.51 14.15 -12.22
C ALA A 7 -14.68 15.38 -12.57
N SER A 8 -13.99 15.93 -11.57
CA SER A 8 -13.08 17.07 -11.67
C SER A 8 -12.22 17.16 -10.41
N LYS A 9 -11.38 18.19 -10.33
CA LYS A 9 -10.60 18.47 -9.10
C LYS A 9 -11.51 18.58 -7.87
N GLY A 10 -11.27 17.73 -6.87
CA GLY A 10 -12.01 17.68 -5.63
C GLY A 10 -13.42 17.07 -5.72
N GLN A 11 -13.75 16.47 -6.87
CA GLN A 11 -15.09 15.96 -7.15
C GLN A 11 -15.05 14.51 -7.65
N MET A 12 -15.72 13.66 -6.92
CA MET A 12 -16.04 12.29 -7.34
C MET A 12 -17.49 12.22 -7.84
N GLU A 13 -17.76 11.33 -8.76
CA GLU A 13 -19.12 11.01 -9.20
C GLU A 13 -19.29 9.49 -9.27
N LEU A 14 -20.55 9.05 -9.15
CA LEU A 14 -20.93 7.67 -9.32
C LEU A 14 -21.79 7.56 -10.56
N LYS A 15 -21.46 6.63 -11.46
CA LYS A 15 -22.20 6.38 -12.70
C LYS A 15 -22.67 4.93 -12.76
N ASN A 16 -23.79 4.73 -13.45
CA ASN A 16 -24.18 3.41 -13.91
C ASN A 16 -23.52 3.13 -15.26
N VAL A 17 -22.76 2.05 -15.32
CA VAL A 17 -22.06 1.57 -16.51
C VAL A 17 -22.39 0.09 -16.74
N ASP A 18 -22.08 -0.43 -17.91
CA ASP A 18 -22.22 -1.86 -18.20
C ASP A 18 -21.28 -2.69 -17.33
N LYS A 19 -21.70 -3.89 -16.95
CA LYS A 19 -20.85 -4.86 -16.25
C LYS A 19 -19.71 -5.29 -17.20
N PRO A 20 -18.44 -5.30 -16.73
CA PRO A 20 -17.34 -5.76 -17.56
C PRO A 20 -17.46 -7.27 -17.89
N THR A 21 -16.93 -7.65 -19.03
CA THR A 21 -16.85 -9.05 -19.51
C THR A 21 -15.40 -9.41 -19.76
N VAL A 22 -15.10 -10.70 -19.81
CA VAL A 22 -13.80 -11.24 -20.25
C VAL A 22 -13.54 -10.77 -21.68
N GLN A 23 -12.38 -10.16 -21.92
CA GLN A 23 -11.94 -9.64 -23.21
C GLN A 23 -10.66 -10.32 -23.70
N LYS A 24 -9.86 -10.83 -22.76
CA LYS A 24 -8.61 -11.56 -23.03
C LYS A 24 -8.62 -12.88 -22.25
N PRO A 25 -7.89 -13.90 -22.72
CA PRO A 25 -7.84 -15.22 -22.08
C PRO A 25 -7.31 -15.19 -20.63
N ASP A 26 -6.56 -14.18 -20.25
CA ASP A 26 -5.96 -14.00 -18.91
C ASP A 26 -6.72 -13.01 -18.02
N ASP A 27 -7.92 -12.57 -18.42
CA ASP A 27 -8.79 -11.72 -17.62
C ASP A 27 -9.55 -12.51 -16.55
N VAL A 28 -9.86 -11.82 -15.46
CA VAL A 28 -10.79 -12.31 -14.42
C VAL A 28 -11.80 -11.22 -14.10
N ILE A 29 -13.08 -11.55 -14.13
CA ILE A 29 -14.15 -10.66 -13.66
C ILE A 29 -14.35 -10.94 -12.18
N ILE A 30 -14.28 -9.89 -11.37
CA ILE A 30 -14.40 -9.98 -9.91
C ILE A 30 -15.61 -9.12 -9.48
N LYS A 31 -16.54 -9.72 -8.73
CA LYS A 31 -17.52 -8.99 -7.94
C LYS A 31 -16.80 -8.43 -6.73
N VAL A 32 -16.65 -7.12 -6.66
CA VAL A 32 -15.96 -6.44 -5.54
C VAL A 32 -16.86 -6.45 -4.32
N LEU A 33 -16.32 -6.86 -3.20
CA LEU A 33 -17.01 -6.82 -1.90
C LEU A 33 -16.52 -5.64 -1.07
N ARG A 34 -15.23 -5.36 -1.10
CA ARG A 34 -14.60 -4.26 -0.37
C ARG A 34 -13.51 -3.63 -1.22
N ALA A 35 -13.45 -2.31 -1.17
CA ALA A 35 -12.38 -1.51 -1.73
C ALA A 35 -11.99 -0.40 -0.74
N CYS A 36 -11.15 0.52 -1.14
CA CYS A 36 -10.76 1.63 -0.27
C CYS A 36 -10.25 2.82 -1.09
N VAL A 37 -10.02 3.93 -0.39
CA VAL A 37 -9.31 5.08 -0.93
C VAL A 37 -7.86 5.01 -0.47
N CYS A 38 -6.90 5.18 -1.38
CA CYS A 38 -5.47 5.25 -1.08
C CYS A 38 -4.98 6.70 -1.00
N GLY A 39 -3.86 6.90 -0.32
CA GLY A 39 -3.19 8.20 -0.30
C GLY A 39 -2.76 8.69 -1.68
N SER A 40 -2.40 7.77 -2.59
CA SER A 40 -2.05 8.09 -3.98
C SER A 40 -3.25 8.57 -4.80
N ASP A 41 -4.47 8.09 -4.53
CA ASP A 41 -5.69 8.56 -5.19
C ASP A 41 -5.97 10.05 -4.90
N LEU A 42 -5.53 10.53 -3.73
CA LEU A 42 -5.70 11.95 -3.35
C LEU A 42 -4.91 12.92 -4.23
N TRP A 43 -3.84 12.47 -4.89
CA TRP A 43 -3.10 13.33 -5.82
C TRP A 43 -3.95 13.66 -7.06
N ASN A 44 -4.67 12.66 -7.55
CA ASN A 44 -5.64 12.83 -8.63
C ASN A 44 -6.82 13.69 -8.17
N PHE A 45 -7.38 13.38 -7.00
CA PHE A 45 -8.49 14.12 -6.39
C PHE A 45 -8.14 15.61 -6.19
N ARG A 46 -6.94 15.92 -5.74
CA ARG A 46 -6.43 17.29 -5.56
C ARG A 46 -6.06 17.99 -6.87
N GLY A 47 -6.07 17.28 -7.99
CA GLY A 47 -5.63 17.79 -9.29
C GLY A 47 -4.13 18.12 -9.36
N ILE A 48 -3.32 17.47 -8.51
CA ILE A 48 -1.85 17.58 -8.54
C ILE A 48 -1.32 16.72 -9.68
N ASN A 49 -1.82 15.49 -9.81
CA ASN A 49 -1.70 14.72 -11.03
C ASN A 49 -2.90 15.08 -11.92
N PRO A 50 -2.70 15.57 -13.13
CA PRO A 50 -3.80 15.83 -14.04
C PRO A 50 -4.48 14.51 -14.40
N VAL A 51 -5.77 14.42 -14.14
CA VAL A 51 -6.65 13.37 -14.65
C VAL A 51 -7.65 13.99 -15.62
N GLU A 52 -7.99 13.27 -16.66
CA GLU A 52 -9.06 13.68 -17.55
C GLU A 52 -10.39 13.77 -16.78
N ALA A 53 -11.22 14.74 -17.14
CA ALA A 53 -12.56 14.83 -16.57
C ALA A 53 -13.34 13.53 -16.85
N HIS A 54 -14.06 13.08 -15.84
CA HIS A 54 -14.79 11.81 -15.89
C HIS A 54 -13.90 10.56 -16.05
N SER A 55 -12.64 10.64 -15.57
CA SER A 55 -11.74 9.48 -15.55
C SER A 55 -12.26 8.36 -14.66
N GLU A 56 -12.28 7.16 -15.19
CA GLU A 56 -12.70 5.94 -14.48
C GLU A 56 -11.58 5.31 -13.63
N ASN A 57 -10.39 5.92 -13.59
CA ASN A 57 -9.20 5.39 -12.92
C ASN A 57 -9.21 5.65 -11.40
N SER A 58 -10.32 5.31 -10.72
CA SER A 58 -10.50 5.51 -9.28
C SER A 58 -10.21 4.23 -8.49
N GLY A 59 -9.25 4.32 -7.54
CA GLY A 59 -8.86 3.23 -6.66
C GLY A 59 -8.13 2.08 -7.35
N HIS A 60 -7.43 1.27 -6.55
CA HIS A 60 -6.57 0.17 -7.05
C HIS A 60 -6.46 -1.01 -6.07
N GLU A 61 -7.22 -1.02 -4.98
CA GLU A 61 -7.21 -2.05 -3.95
C GLU A 61 -8.61 -2.63 -3.77
N ALA A 62 -8.75 -3.95 -3.93
CA ALA A 62 -10.03 -4.63 -3.70
C ALA A 62 -9.86 -6.06 -3.17
N ILE A 63 -10.90 -6.54 -2.50
CA ILE A 63 -11.16 -7.96 -2.28
C ILE A 63 -12.56 -8.29 -2.81
N GLY A 64 -12.72 -9.48 -3.37
CA GLY A 64 -14.00 -9.84 -3.99
C GLY A 64 -14.08 -11.31 -4.34
N VAL A 65 -15.19 -11.67 -4.99
CA VAL A 65 -15.45 -13.02 -5.44
C VAL A 65 -15.30 -13.09 -6.96
N VAL A 66 -14.57 -14.09 -7.44
CA VAL A 66 -14.43 -14.36 -8.86
C VAL A 66 -15.79 -14.69 -9.45
N GLU A 67 -16.20 -13.97 -10.47
CA GLU A 67 -17.47 -14.14 -11.18
C GLU A 67 -17.28 -14.94 -12.47
N GLU A 68 -16.23 -14.59 -13.25
CA GLU A 68 -15.93 -15.20 -14.54
C GLU A 68 -14.42 -15.21 -14.77
N VAL A 69 -13.91 -16.16 -15.52
CA VAL A 69 -12.49 -16.27 -15.85
C VAL A 69 -12.29 -16.50 -17.34
N GLY A 70 -11.19 -15.99 -17.90
CA GLY A 70 -10.74 -16.32 -19.24
C GLY A 70 -10.10 -17.71 -19.31
N ASP A 71 -9.95 -18.21 -20.53
CA ASP A 71 -9.55 -19.61 -20.80
C ASP A 71 -8.13 -19.97 -20.30
N ASP A 72 -7.24 -19.00 -20.16
CA ASP A 72 -5.86 -19.21 -19.67
C ASP A 72 -5.77 -19.20 -18.14
N ILE A 73 -6.85 -18.88 -17.42
CA ILE A 73 -6.85 -18.81 -15.96
C ILE A 73 -7.05 -20.19 -15.37
N THR A 74 -6.04 -20.69 -14.65
CA THR A 74 -6.06 -22.00 -13.97
C THR A 74 -5.88 -21.90 -12.46
N THR A 75 -5.52 -20.72 -11.93
CA THR A 75 -5.20 -20.52 -10.50
C THR A 75 -6.40 -20.20 -9.65
N VAL A 76 -7.44 -19.63 -10.25
CA VAL A 76 -8.72 -19.29 -9.60
C VAL A 76 -9.91 -19.72 -10.48
N LYS A 77 -11.08 -19.81 -9.89
CA LYS A 77 -12.34 -20.17 -10.57
C LYS A 77 -13.51 -19.36 -10.01
N PRO A 78 -14.65 -19.30 -10.72
CA PRO A 78 -15.86 -18.68 -10.21
C PRO A 78 -16.24 -19.18 -8.81
N GLY A 79 -16.57 -18.23 -7.93
CA GLY A 79 -16.86 -18.47 -6.52
C GLY A 79 -15.66 -18.40 -5.57
N ASP A 80 -14.44 -18.32 -6.06
CA ASP A 80 -13.26 -18.14 -5.22
C ASP A 80 -13.21 -16.71 -4.64
N PHE A 81 -12.90 -16.61 -3.34
CA PHE A 81 -12.66 -15.32 -2.67
C PHE A 81 -11.20 -14.92 -2.87
N VAL A 82 -10.96 -13.69 -3.36
CA VAL A 82 -9.62 -13.25 -3.80
C VAL A 82 -9.27 -11.86 -3.33
N ILE A 83 -7.96 -11.62 -3.18
CA ILE A 83 -7.36 -10.30 -3.10
C ILE A 83 -6.97 -9.89 -4.53
N ALA A 84 -7.42 -8.70 -4.95
CA ALA A 84 -7.02 -8.05 -6.19
C ALA A 84 -5.98 -6.97 -5.87
N PRO A 85 -4.67 -7.25 -6.04
CA PRO A 85 -3.61 -6.32 -5.68
C PRO A 85 -3.49 -5.16 -6.66
N PHE A 86 -2.84 -4.08 -6.21
CA PHE A 86 -2.62 -2.90 -7.05
C PHE A 86 -1.57 -3.12 -8.14
N THR A 87 -0.73 -4.15 -8.03
CA THR A 87 0.28 -4.48 -9.03
C THR A 87 0.01 -5.84 -9.67
N HIS A 88 0.30 -5.93 -10.96
CA HIS A 88 0.18 -7.14 -11.75
C HIS A 88 1.55 -7.59 -12.26
N GLY A 89 1.93 -8.84 -12.06
CA GLY A 89 3.10 -9.45 -12.66
C GLY A 89 2.71 -10.63 -13.55
N CYS A 90 3.54 -10.99 -14.52
CA CYS A 90 3.35 -12.20 -15.31
C CYS A 90 3.92 -13.46 -14.65
N GLY A 91 4.71 -13.30 -13.58
CA GLY A 91 5.40 -14.39 -12.90
C GLY A 91 6.57 -15.03 -13.65
N GLN A 92 6.86 -14.65 -14.89
CA GLN A 92 7.81 -15.35 -15.76
C GLN A 92 8.98 -14.49 -16.27
N CYS A 93 8.81 -13.18 -16.40
CA CYS A 93 9.89 -12.28 -16.86
C CYS A 93 10.99 -12.14 -15.80
N ALA A 94 12.15 -11.60 -16.21
CA ALA A 94 13.30 -11.44 -15.33
C ALA A 94 12.97 -10.60 -14.07
N ALA A 95 12.16 -9.55 -14.21
CA ALA A 95 11.74 -8.73 -13.08
C ALA A 95 10.88 -9.54 -12.08
N CYS A 96 9.86 -10.26 -12.55
CA CYS A 96 9.02 -11.11 -11.71
C CYS A 96 9.81 -12.22 -11.02
N GLN A 97 10.70 -12.90 -11.77
CA GLN A 97 11.56 -13.95 -11.21
C GLN A 97 12.54 -13.43 -10.15
N ALA A 98 12.93 -12.16 -10.25
CA ALA A 98 13.74 -11.49 -9.24
C ALA A 98 12.90 -10.95 -8.05
N GLY A 99 11.57 -11.13 -8.07
CA GLY A 99 10.66 -10.68 -7.02
C GLY A 99 10.28 -9.20 -7.13
N PHE A 100 10.24 -8.63 -8.34
CA PHE A 100 9.84 -7.24 -8.62
C PHE A 100 8.66 -7.19 -9.61
N ASP A 101 7.54 -7.79 -9.24
CA ASP A 101 6.34 -7.92 -10.07
C ASP A 101 5.74 -6.55 -10.46
N GLY A 102 5.83 -5.55 -9.58
CA GLY A 102 5.41 -4.17 -9.86
C GLY A 102 6.21 -3.50 -10.98
N SER A 103 7.31 -4.12 -11.42
CA SER A 103 8.14 -3.70 -12.55
C SER A 103 8.15 -4.75 -13.66
N CYS A 104 7.04 -5.49 -13.82
CA CYS A 104 6.90 -6.52 -14.84
C CYS A 104 7.23 -5.99 -16.24
N GLN A 105 8.01 -6.76 -17.00
CA GLN A 105 8.49 -6.40 -18.35
C GLN A 105 7.65 -7.00 -19.48
N ALA A 106 6.72 -7.91 -19.15
CA ALA A 106 5.91 -8.61 -20.14
C ALA A 106 4.74 -7.80 -20.68
N HIS A 107 4.28 -6.81 -19.90
CA HIS A 107 3.19 -5.92 -20.27
C HIS A 107 3.37 -4.54 -19.64
N ALA A 108 2.78 -3.52 -20.26
CA ALA A 108 2.88 -2.13 -19.79
C ALA A 108 1.88 -1.81 -18.67
N ASP A 109 0.77 -2.54 -18.60
CA ASP A 109 -0.32 -2.30 -17.65
C ASP A 109 -0.09 -3.09 -16.36
N ASN A 110 0.88 -2.64 -15.56
CA ASN A 110 1.29 -3.33 -14.33
C ASN A 110 0.48 -2.92 -13.09
N PHE A 111 -0.47 -1.98 -13.23
CA PHE A 111 -1.19 -1.41 -12.11
C PHE A 111 -2.69 -1.55 -12.29
N SER A 112 -3.37 -1.97 -11.22
CA SER A 112 -4.84 -1.91 -11.14
C SER A 112 -5.31 -0.47 -11.11
N SER A 113 -6.44 -0.19 -11.75
CA SER A 113 -7.16 1.08 -11.60
C SER A 113 -8.66 0.87 -11.87
N GLY A 114 -9.48 1.82 -11.39
CA GLY A 114 -10.93 1.75 -11.57
C GLY A 114 -11.61 0.66 -10.75
N VAL A 115 -11.03 0.27 -9.59
CA VAL A 115 -11.55 -0.83 -8.77
C VAL A 115 -12.63 -0.39 -7.78
N GLN A 116 -12.92 0.91 -7.65
CA GLN A 116 -14.04 1.43 -6.85
C GLN A 116 -15.36 1.27 -7.62
N ALA A 117 -15.77 0.03 -7.82
CA ALA A 117 -16.91 -0.40 -8.64
C ALA A 117 -17.49 -1.70 -8.09
N GLU A 118 -18.76 -2.01 -8.43
CA GLU A 118 -19.39 -3.29 -8.04
C GLU A 118 -18.73 -4.51 -8.71
N TYR A 119 -18.21 -4.35 -9.93
CA TYR A 119 -17.46 -5.37 -10.68
C TYR A 119 -16.27 -4.75 -11.37
N ILE A 120 -15.18 -5.52 -11.45
CA ILE A 120 -13.95 -5.13 -12.17
C ILE A 120 -13.53 -6.23 -13.13
N ARG A 121 -12.87 -5.82 -14.22
CA ARG A 121 -12.05 -6.70 -15.04
C ARG A 121 -10.62 -6.59 -14.55
N PHE A 122 -10.12 -7.66 -13.94
CA PHE A 122 -8.74 -7.75 -13.48
C PHE A 122 -7.91 -8.41 -14.58
N GLN A 123 -6.96 -7.67 -15.13
CA GLN A 123 -6.10 -8.13 -16.20
C GLN A 123 -4.92 -8.94 -15.62
N HIS A 124 -4.40 -9.88 -16.42
CA HIS A 124 -3.25 -10.72 -16.03
C HIS A 124 -3.47 -11.45 -14.69
N GLY A 125 -4.69 -11.97 -14.49
CA GLY A 125 -5.10 -12.54 -13.21
C GLY A 125 -4.39 -13.83 -12.80
N HIS A 126 -3.73 -14.51 -13.74
CA HIS A 126 -3.12 -15.81 -13.52
C HIS A 126 -2.09 -15.83 -12.38
N TRP A 127 -1.23 -14.82 -12.31
CA TRP A 127 -0.18 -14.72 -11.28
C TRP A 127 -0.56 -13.79 -10.11
N ALA A 128 -1.19 -12.67 -10.42
CA ALA A 128 -1.32 -11.58 -9.46
C ALA A 128 -2.42 -11.80 -8.40
N LEU A 129 -3.51 -12.50 -8.72
CA LEU A 129 -4.58 -12.76 -7.77
C LEU A 129 -4.15 -13.69 -6.64
N VAL A 130 -4.59 -13.39 -5.42
CA VAL A 130 -4.34 -14.25 -4.25
C VAL A 130 -5.65 -14.79 -3.74
N LYS A 131 -5.79 -16.13 -3.77
CA LYS A 131 -6.95 -16.82 -3.24
C LYS A 131 -6.93 -16.79 -1.72
N ILE A 132 -8.05 -16.32 -1.13
CA ILE A 132 -8.33 -16.40 0.30
C ILE A 132 -9.05 -17.73 0.55
N PRO A 133 -8.63 -18.55 1.54
CA PRO A 133 -9.35 -19.78 1.90
C PRO A 133 -10.80 -19.49 2.32
N GLY A 134 -11.71 -20.45 2.07
CA GLY A 134 -13.12 -20.32 2.48
C GLY A 134 -13.92 -19.32 1.66
N LYS A 135 -14.95 -18.75 2.28
CA LYS A 135 -15.89 -17.81 1.66
C LYS A 135 -15.90 -16.48 2.41
N PRO A 136 -16.35 -15.38 1.78
CA PRO A 136 -16.42 -14.07 2.46
C PRO A 136 -17.21 -14.09 3.77
N GLU A 137 -18.25 -14.93 3.86
CA GLU A 137 -19.13 -15.05 5.05
C GLU A 137 -18.41 -15.67 6.25
N ASP A 138 -17.30 -16.38 6.03
CA ASP A 138 -16.51 -17.01 7.10
C ASP A 138 -15.67 -15.98 7.87
N TYR A 139 -15.59 -14.74 7.38
CA TYR A 139 -14.72 -13.70 7.91
C TYR A 139 -15.48 -12.50 8.47
N SER A 140 -15.08 -12.07 9.68
CA SER A 140 -15.58 -10.82 10.28
C SER A 140 -15.17 -9.59 9.44
N GLU A 141 -15.86 -8.46 9.58
CA GLU A 141 -15.45 -7.21 8.92
C GLU A 141 -14.05 -6.76 9.33
N GLY A 142 -13.64 -6.96 10.59
CA GLY A 142 -12.27 -6.69 11.02
C GLY A 142 -11.22 -7.51 10.26
N MET A 143 -11.53 -8.78 9.99
CA MET A 143 -10.67 -9.65 9.19
C MET A 143 -10.67 -9.22 7.71
N LYS A 144 -11.81 -8.89 7.13
CA LYS A 144 -11.90 -8.36 5.75
C LYS A 144 -11.12 -7.06 5.58
N LYS A 145 -11.13 -6.18 6.58
CA LYS A 145 -10.28 -4.98 6.62
C LYS A 145 -8.80 -5.35 6.57
N SER A 146 -8.36 -6.31 7.39
CA SER A 146 -6.96 -6.76 7.37
C SER A 146 -6.59 -7.41 6.03
N LEU A 147 -7.46 -8.25 5.46
CA LEU A 147 -7.27 -8.87 4.15
C LEU A 147 -7.15 -7.83 3.02
N LEU A 148 -7.98 -6.77 3.05
CA LEU A 148 -7.93 -5.71 2.05
C LEU A 148 -6.59 -4.95 2.06
N THR A 149 -5.95 -4.77 3.23
CA THR A 149 -4.64 -4.11 3.29
C THR A 149 -3.55 -4.85 2.51
N LEU A 150 -3.73 -6.16 2.28
CA LEU A 150 -2.78 -6.98 1.52
C LEU A 150 -2.80 -6.66 0.01
N ALA A 151 -3.86 -5.99 -0.46
CA ALA A 151 -3.91 -5.53 -1.84
C ALA A 151 -2.88 -4.42 -2.13
N ASP A 152 -2.47 -3.63 -1.10
CA ASP A 152 -1.47 -2.58 -1.22
C ASP A 152 -0.74 -2.31 0.12
N VAL A 153 -1.36 -1.57 1.05
CA VAL A 153 -0.63 -0.83 2.10
C VAL A 153 0.19 -1.71 3.05
N MET A 154 -0.28 -2.92 3.38
CA MET A 154 0.50 -3.85 4.19
C MET A 154 1.63 -4.48 3.38
N ALA A 155 1.35 -4.89 2.14
CA ALA A 155 2.35 -5.42 1.23
C ALA A 155 3.42 -4.36 0.90
N THR A 156 3.02 -3.11 0.69
CA THR A 156 3.92 -1.98 0.44
C THR A 156 4.79 -1.68 1.66
N GLY A 157 4.22 -1.68 2.88
CA GLY A 157 4.99 -1.54 4.10
C GLY A 157 5.98 -2.69 4.32
N TYR A 158 5.57 -3.92 4.01
CA TYR A 158 6.44 -5.10 4.08
C TYR A 158 7.57 -5.05 3.03
N HIS A 159 7.26 -4.61 1.82
CA HIS A 159 8.25 -4.40 0.77
C HIS A 159 9.32 -3.39 1.21
N ALA A 160 8.92 -2.25 1.80
CA ALA A 160 9.86 -1.27 2.32
C ALA A 160 10.84 -1.90 3.33
N ALA A 161 10.33 -2.68 4.30
CA ALA A 161 11.15 -3.34 5.30
C ALA A 161 12.04 -4.45 4.70
N ARG A 162 11.54 -5.19 3.68
CA ARG A 162 12.30 -6.21 2.98
C ARG A 162 13.47 -5.63 2.20
N VAL A 163 13.22 -4.61 1.37
CA VAL A 163 14.28 -4.00 0.54
C VAL A 163 15.28 -3.19 1.36
N ALA A 164 14.85 -2.66 2.52
CA ALA A 164 15.74 -2.05 3.51
C ALA A 164 16.56 -3.08 4.30
N ASN A 165 16.35 -4.37 4.03
CA ASN A 165 17.02 -5.49 4.70
C ASN A 165 16.85 -5.45 6.23
N VAL A 166 15.71 -5.00 6.74
CA VAL A 166 15.41 -5.01 8.17
C VAL A 166 15.59 -6.41 8.74
N GLY A 167 16.31 -6.54 9.83
CA GLY A 167 16.62 -7.79 10.49
C GLY A 167 16.45 -7.74 12.01
N ALA A 168 16.71 -8.90 12.65
CA ALA A 168 16.60 -9.03 14.09
C ALA A 168 17.62 -8.13 14.80
N GLY A 169 17.13 -7.33 15.77
CA GLY A 169 17.95 -6.43 16.57
C GLY A 169 18.11 -5.02 16.02
N ASP A 170 17.70 -4.76 14.78
CA ASP A 170 17.85 -3.47 14.12
C ASP A 170 17.10 -2.32 14.81
N THR A 171 17.66 -1.14 14.67
CA THR A 171 16.99 0.15 14.89
C THR A 171 16.46 0.64 13.54
N VAL A 172 15.14 0.79 13.45
CA VAL A 172 14.43 1.18 12.22
C VAL A 172 13.73 2.51 12.42
N VAL A 173 13.89 3.43 11.47
CA VAL A 173 13.09 4.67 11.40
C VAL A 173 12.03 4.52 10.33
N VAL A 174 10.78 4.84 10.67
CA VAL A 174 9.66 4.87 9.72
C VAL A 174 9.21 6.31 9.51
N MET A 175 9.41 6.79 8.28
CA MET A 175 8.99 8.12 7.84
C MET A 175 7.59 8.07 7.27
N GLY A 176 6.65 8.72 7.95
CA GLY A 176 5.24 8.79 7.56
C GLY A 176 4.29 8.05 8.50
N ASP A 177 3.13 8.68 8.73
CA ASP A 177 2.07 8.23 9.63
C ASP A 177 0.75 7.90 8.89
N GLY A 178 0.83 7.74 7.57
CA GLY A 178 -0.25 7.21 6.74
C GLY A 178 -0.37 5.68 6.86
N ALA A 179 -1.33 5.08 6.16
CA ALA A 179 -1.59 3.65 6.22
C ALA A 179 -0.34 2.82 5.88
N VAL A 180 0.43 3.20 4.85
CA VAL A 180 1.68 2.52 4.47
C VAL A 180 2.72 2.61 5.58
N GLY A 181 2.95 3.79 6.17
CA GLY A 181 3.92 3.95 7.25
C GLY A 181 3.54 3.15 8.50
N LEU A 182 2.25 3.15 8.86
CA LEU A 182 1.74 2.32 9.97
C LEU A 182 1.90 0.83 9.70
N CYS A 183 1.63 0.37 8.48
CA CYS A 183 1.88 -1.01 8.07
C CYS A 183 3.38 -1.35 8.02
N ALA A 184 4.24 -0.37 7.67
CA ALA A 184 5.69 -0.55 7.70
C ALA A 184 6.23 -0.76 9.13
N ILE A 185 5.57 -0.19 10.15
CA ILE A 185 5.88 -0.48 11.56
C ILE A 185 5.59 -1.95 11.88
N ILE A 186 4.43 -2.47 11.46
CA ILE A 186 4.10 -3.90 11.59
C ILE A 186 5.18 -4.75 10.91
N ALA A 187 5.53 -4.40 9.67
CA ALA A 187 6.53 -5.12 8.90
C ALA A 187 7.92 -5.12 9.55
N ALA A 188 8.37 -3.98 10.07
CA ALA A 188 9.63 -3.88 10.81
C ALA A 188 9.63 -4.79 12.05
N LYS A 189 8.52 -4.82 12.81
CA LYS A 189 8.34 -5.72 13.95
C LYS A 189 8.36 -7.20 13.53
N MET A 190 7.62 -7.57 12.46
CA MET A 190 7.62 -8.95 11.92
C MET A 190 9.03 -9.42 11.54
N ARG A 191 9.86 -8.52 11.04
CA ARG A 191 11.25 -8.81 10.67
C ARG A 191 12.24 -8.77 11.84
N GLY A 192 11.76 -8.50 13.07
CA GLY A 192 12.54 -8.60 14.30
C GLY A 192 13.27 -7.32 14.71
N ALA A 193 12.92 -6.16 14.17
CA ALA A 193 13.48 -4.89 14.62
C ALA A 193 13.29 -4.72 16.14
N LYS A 194 14.36 -4.33 16.84
CA LYS A 194 14.36 -4.13 18.30
C LYS A 194 13.86 -2.74 18.68
N LYS A 195 14.20 -1.74 17.89
CA LYS A 195 13.78 -0.36 18.09
C LYS A 195 13.14 0.16 16.82
N ILE A 196 11.92 0.69 16.95
CA ILE A 196 11.14 1.22 15.81
C ILE A 196 10.73 2.64 16.17
N ILE A 197 11.34 3.61 15.49
CA ILE A 197 11.10 5.04 15.68
C ILE A 197 10.13 5.50 14.59
N SER A 198 8.91 5.85 14.98
CA SER A 198 7.89 6.41 14.07
C SER A 198 7.96 7.93 14.04
N THR A 199 7.43 8.53 12.96
CA THR A 199 7.32 9.99 12.83
C THR A 199 5.86 10.37 12.65
N SER A 200 5.27 11.05 13.62
CA SER A 200 3.87 11.53 13.55
C SER A 200 3.63 12.70 14.49
N ARG A 201 2.80 13.66 14.05
CA ARG A 201 2.34 14.77 14.86
C ARG A 201 0.89 14.59 15.36
N HIS A 202 0.23 13.51 14.95
CA HIS A 202 -1.18 13.25 15.22
C HIS A 202 -1.30 12.19 16.32
N ALA A 203 -1.96 12.54 17.43
CA ALA A 203 -2.02 11.69 18.62
C ALA A 203 -2.69 10.32 18.36
N ASP A 204 -3.73 10.29 17.55
CA ASP A 204 -4.42 9.07 17.13
C ASP A 204 -3.50 8.12 16.33
N ARG A 205 -2.69 8.68 15.42
CA ARG A 205 -1.73 7.93 14.63
C ARG A 205 -0.53 7.46 15.46
N GLN A 206 -0.08 8.26 16.43
CA GLN A 206 0.93 7.85 17.41
C GLN A 206 0.46 6.67 18.27
N ALA A 207 -0.79 6.72 18.72
CA ALA A 207 -1.39 5.63 19.50
C ALA A 207 -1.43 4.34 18.68
N LEU A 208 -1.86 4.41 17.42
CA LEU A 208 -1.89 3.26 16.52
C LEU A 208 -0.48 2.76 16.17
N ALA A 209 0.48 3.67 15.93
CA ALA A 209 1.88 3.32 15.71
C ALA A 209 2.47 2.54 16.89
N LYS A 210 2.19 2.98 18.12
CA LYS A 210 2.59 2.29 19.35
C LYS A 210 1.96 0.90 19.44
N GLU A 211 0.67 0.79 19.15
CA GLU A 211 -0.03 -0.50 19.12
C GLU A 211 0.59 -1.46 18.10
N PHE A 212 0.99 -0.97 16.94
CA PHE A 212 1.63 -1.75 15.89
C PHE A 212 3.08 -2.11 16.18
N GLY A 213 3.70 -1.50 17.20
CA GLY A 213 5.01 -1.88 17.69
C GLY A 213 6.08 -0.79 17.65
N ALA A 214 5.72 0.47 17.36
CA ALA A 214 6.66 1.58 17.50
C ALA A 214 7.09 1.73 18.97
N THR A 215 8.40 1.85 19.18
CA THR A 215 8.98 2.04 20.52
C THR A 215 9.08 3.52 20.89
N ASP A 216 9.29 4.36 19.87
CA ASP A 216 9.48 5.80 20.02
C ASP A 216 8.70 6.53 18.92
N ASN A 217 8.37 7.81 19.18
CA ASN A 217 7.72 8.66 18.19
C ASN A 217 8.33 10.06 18.15
N ILE A 218 8.61 10.55 16.94
CA ILE A 218 9.14 11.88 16.67
C ILE A 218 8.01 12.78 16.17
N VAL A 219 7.79 13.92 16.84
CA VAL A 219 6.71 14.87 16.52
C VAL A 219 7.15 16.04 15.65
N VAL A 220 8.46 16.23 15.48
CA VAL A 220 9.09 17.30 14.70
C VAL A 220 9.45 16.82 13.28
N ARG A 221 9.87 17.74 12.42
CA ARG A 221 10.24 17.45 11.01
C ARG A 221 11.56 18.12 10.64
N GLY A 222 12.09 17.75 9.46
CA GLY A 222 13.33 18.31 8.92
C GLY A 222 14.51 18.10 9.84
N ASP A 223 15.38 19.10 9.98
CA ASP A 223 16.61 19.00 10.76
C ASP A 223 16.36 18.77 12.27
N GLU A 224 15.24 19.24 12.81
CA GLU A 224 14.86 18.91 14.18
C GLU A 224 14.55 17.41 14.34
N ALA A 225 13.91 16.79 13.36
CA ALA A 225 13.67 15.35 13.37
C ALA A 225 15.00 14.58 13.22
N VAL A 226 15.90 15.04 12.36
CA VAL A 226 17.23 14.46 12.24
C VAL A 226 17.93 14.47 13.60
N LYS A 227 17.97 15.64 14.27
CA LYS A 227 18.59 15.75 15.60
C LYS A 227 17.97 14.79 16.60
N ALA A 228 16.63 14.77 16.71
CA ALA A 228 15.92 13.94 17.67
C ALA A 228 16.18 12.43 17.42
N ILE A 229 16.23 11.99 16.16
CA ILE A 229 16.52 10.60 15.80
C ILE A 229 17.98 10.26 16.13
N MET A 230 18.91 11.16 15.84
CA MET A 230 20.32 10.96 16.18
C MET A 230 20.51 10.88 17.70
N ASP A 231 19.82 11.71 18.48
CA ASP A 231 19.85 11.65 19.95
C ASP A 231 19.33 10.28 20.46
N LEU A 232 18.20 9.77 19.89
CA LEU A 232 17.63 8.46 20.22
C LEU A 232 18.51 7.27 19.83
N THR A 233 19.43 7.47 18.90
CA THR A 233 20.37 6.44 18.41
C THR A 233 21.81 6.67 18.92
N ASN A 234 22.00 7.52 19.93
CA ASN A 234 23.31 7.89 20.48
C ASN A 234 24.32 8.35 19.41
N GLY A 235 23.84 9.06 18.39
CA GLY A 235 24.65 9.55 17.27
C GLY A 235 24.98 8.55 16.18
N ALA A 236 24.62 7.27 16.34
CA ALA A 236 24.92 6.23 15.36
C ALA A 236 24.07 6.32 14.09
N GLY A 237 22.79 6.69 14.23
CA GLY A 237 21.78 6.60 13.19
C GLY A 237 21.09 5.23 13.14
N ALA A 238 20.08 5.10 12.30
CA ALA A 238 19.29 3.87 12.16
C ALA A 238 19.96 2.85 11.22
N ASP A 239 19.76 1.56 11.48
CA ASP A 239 20.21 0.47 10.61
C ASP A 239 19.47 0.46 9.29
N ALA A 240 18.16 0.74 9.32
CA ALA A 240 17.30 0.86 8.16
C ALA A 240 16.33 2.04 8.30
N VAL A 241 15.94 2.64 7.18
CA VAL A 241 14.96 3.72 7.14
C VAL A 241 13.89 3.37 6.13
N LEU A 242 12.61 3.40 6.53
CA LEU A 242 11.45 3.11 5.68
C LEU A 242 10.79 4.43 5.29
N GLU A 243 10.99 4.87 4.06
CA GLU A 243 10.46 6.13 3.54
C GLU A 243 9.12 5.88 2.84
N CYS A 244 8.01 6.29 3.50
CA CYS A 244 6.64 6.00 3.10
C CYS A 244 5.83 7.27 2.71
N VAL A 245 6.47 8.38 2.41
CA VAL A 245 5.83 9.68 2.14
C VAL A 245 6.04 10.16 0.70
N GLY A 246 7.28 10.13 0.22
CA GLY A 246 7.67 10.54 -1.14
C GLY A 246 7.92 12.04 -1.32
N THR A 247 7.82 12.87 -0.27
CA THR A 247 8.16 14.30 -0.37
C THR A 247 9.66 14.52 -0.26
N GLU A 248 10.15 15.64 -0.83
CA GLU A 248 11.56 16.04 -0.74
C GLU A 248 12.05 16.07 0.71
N GLN A 249 11.30 16.74 1.60
CA GLN A 249 11.68 16.83 3.02
C GLN A 249 11.77 15.46 3.70
N SER A 250 10.83 14.55 3.42
CA SER A 250 10.84 13.21 4.01
C SER A 250 12.03 12.40 3.51
N THR A 251 12.27 12.45 2.20
CA THR A 251 13.37 11.72 1.57
C THR A 251 14.73 12.26 2.04
N ASP A 252 14.91 13.60 2.12
CA ASP A 252 16.13 14.22 2.63
C ASP A 252 16.38 13.82 4.10
N THR A 253 15.34 13.88 4.93
CA THR A 253 15.46 13.41 6.33
C THR A 253 15.84 11.93 6.39
N ALA A 254 15.21 11.07 5.57
CA ALA A 254 15.52 9.64 5.53
C ALA A 254 17.00 9.35 5.21
N MET A 255 17.59 10.11 4.27
CA MET A 255 19.00 9.97 3.92
C MET A 255 19.95 10.40 5.05
N LYS A 256 19.53 11.37 5.86
CA LYS A 256 20.34 11.92 6.96
C LYS A 256 20.34 11.03 8.21
N VAL A 257 19.24 10.33 8.51
CA VAL A 257 19.07 9.62 9.79
C VAL A 257 19.58 8.17 9.79
N GLY A 258 19.82 7.57 8.63
CA GLY A 258 20.46 6.27 8.54
C GLY A 258 21.95 6.33 8.98
N ARG A 259 22.45 5.28 9.63
CA ARG A 259 23.90 5.16 9.86
C ARG A 259 24.66 5.03 8.54
N PRO A 260 25.99 5.18 8.53
CA PRO A 260 26.79 4.81 7.36
C PRO A 260 26.51 3.35 6.93
N GLY A 261 26.29 3.14 5.63
CA GLY A 261 25.91 1.83 5.05
C GLY A 261 24.47 1.39 5.31
N ALA A 262 23.60 2.26 5.85
CA ALA A 262 22.19 1.97 6.00
C ALA A 262 21.48 1.86 4.65
N ILE A 263 20.36 1.13 4.64
CA ILE A 263 19.49 1.04 3.46
C ILE A 263 18.22 1.85 3.72
N VAL A 264 17.88 2.72 2.78
CA VAL A 264 16.59 3.43 2.75
C VAL A 264 15.64 2.66 1.84
N GLY A 265 14.66 1.99 2.42
CA GLY A 265 13.57 1.34 1.71
C GLY A 265 12.50 2.38 1.34
N ARG A 266 12.51 2.85 0.11
CA ARG A 266 11.65 3.92 -0.36
C ARG A 266 10.45 3.39 -1.13
N VAL A 267 9.26 3.58 -0.57
CA VAL A 267 7.97 3.23 -1.19
C VAL A 267 7.03 4.43 -1.30
N GLY A 268 7.41 5.57 -0.71
CA GLY A 268 6.69 6.82 -0.92
C GLY A 268 6.75 7.25 -2.38
N LEU A 269 5.57 7.51 -2.99
CA LEU A 269 5.48 7.94 -4.39
C LEU A 269 6.22 9.27 -4.58
N PRO A 270 7.25 9.32 -5.44
CA PRO A 270 8.08 10.51 -5.57
C PRO A 270 7.32 11.65 -6.26
N HIS A 271 7.32 12.82 -5.63
CA HIS A 271 6.67 14.03 -6.14
C HIS A 271 7.66 15.12 -6.56
N THR A 272 8.96 14.90 -6.33
CA THR A 272 10.01 15.84 -6.69
C THR A 272 11.09 15.16 -7.54
N PRO A 273 11.48 15.80 -8.68
CA PRO A 273 12.46 15.21 -9.57
C PRO A 273 13.91 15.36 -9.07
N LYS A 274 14.16 16.20 -8.05
CA LYS A 274 15.51 16.48 -7.56
C LYS A 274 15.74 15.86 -6.19
N GLN A 275 16.85 15.14 -6.05
CA GLN A 275 17.37 14.65 -4.78
C GLN A 275 18.83 15.01 -4.64
N ASP A 276 19.23 15.46 -3.44
CA ASP A 276 20.65 15.57 -3.12
C ASP A 276 21.23 14.16 -2.88
N MET A 277 22.18 13.78 -3.73
CA MET A 277 22.90 12.50 -3.61
C MET A 277 24.22 12.64 -2.89
N THR A 278 24.58 13.85 -2.40
CA THR A 278 25.85 14.10 -1.70
C THR A 278 25.89 13.38 -0.37
N THR A 279 24.85 13.52 0.45
CA THR A 279 24.75 12.83 1.74
C THR A 279 24.78 11.30 1.59
N PRO A 280 23.95 10.66 0.73
CA PRO A 280 24.03 9.23 0.46
C PRO A 280 25.43 8.77 0.03
N PHE A 281 26.10 9.52 -0.83
CA PHE A 281 27.45 9.18 -1.30
C PHE A 281 28.45 9.08 -0.15
N TYR A 282 28.56 10.11 0.70
CA TYR A 282 29.51 10.11 1.80
C TYR A 282 29.19 9.15 2.93
N LYS A 283 27.90 8.76 3.06
CA LYS A 283 27.44 7.78 4.06
C LYS A 283 27.40 6.35 3.52
N ASN A 284 27.72 6.11 2.27
CA ASN A 284 27.49 4.82 1.60
C ASN A 284 26.04 4.32 1.78
N THR A 285 25.08 5.23 1.72
CA THR A 285 23.66 4.91 1.88
C THR A 285 23.16 4.23 0.61
N ILE A 286 22.47 3.12 0.76
CA ILE A 286 21.78 2.42 -0.33
C ILE A 286 20.32 2.90 -0.36
N VAL A 287 19.80 3.18 -1.55
CA VAL A 287 18.39 3.45 -1.75
C VAL A 287 17.81 2.30 -2.56
N ALA A 288 16.82 1.63 -1.99
CA ALA A 288 16.11 0.52 -2.62
C ALA A 288 14.59 0.73 -2.49
N GLY A 289 13.78 0.10 -3.34
CA GLY A 289 12.33 0.22 -3.24
C GLY A 289 11.68 0.44 -4.61
N GLY A 290 10.71 1.33 -4.68
CA GLY A 290 9.86 1.53 -5.83
C GLY A 290 8.46 0.94 -5.62
N PRO A 291 7.67 0.67 -6.68
CA PRO A 291 6.38 0.01 -6.55
C PRO A 291 6.54 -1.30 -5.81
N ALA A 292 5.65 -1.56 -4.86
CA ALA A 292 5.74 -2.77 -4.06
C ALA A 292 5.71 -3.99 -4.96
N SER A 293 6.70 -4.82 -4.76
CA SER A 293 6.74 -6.15 -5.33
C SER A 293 5.85 -7.04 -4.46
N VAL A 294 4.58 -7.08 -4.77
CA VAL A 294 3.66 -7.98 -4.08
C VAL A 294 3.82 -9.36 -4.73
N THR A 295 4.94 -10.01 -4.47
CA THR A 295 5.18 -11.38 -4.94
C THR A 295 4.19 -12.33 -4.30
N THR A 296 3.92 -13.45 -4.92
CA THR A 296 3.09 -14.50 -4.34
C THR A 296 3.62 -14.92 -2.96
N TYR A 297 4.96 -14.98 -2.80
CA TYR A 297 5.57 -15.31 -1.51
C TYR A 297 5.23 -14.31 -0.41
N ASP A 298 5.40 -13.00 -0.65
CA ASP A 298 5.10 -11.96 0.34
C ASP A 298 3.58 -11.96 0.65
N LYS A 299 2.74 -12.13 -0.37
CA LYS A 299 1.29 -12.23 -0.20
C LYS A 299 0.92 -13.46 0.64
N GLU A 300 1.52 -14.62 0.39
CA GLU A 300 1.27 -15.84 1.15
C GLU A 300 1.72 -15.71 2.60
N VAL A 301 2.91 -15.17 2.86
CA VAL A 301 3.42 -14.90 4.22
C VAL A 301 2.49 -13.93 4.96
N LEU A 302 2.11 -12.83 4.32
CA LEU A 302 1.24 -11.83 4.93
C LEU A 302 -0.19 -12.33 5.09
N LEU A 303 -0.72 -13.09 4.13
CA LEU A 303 -2.04 -13.70 4.23
C LEU A 303 -2.09 -14.65 5.42
N LYS A 304 -1.07 -15.51 5.57
CA LYS A 304 -0.99 -16.39 6.74
C LYS A 304 -0.96 -15.61 8.05
N ALA A 305 -0.11 -14.59 8.17
CA ALA A 305 0.00 -13.79 9.39
C ALA A 305 -1.31 -13.06 9.75
N VAL A 306 -2.10 -12.62 8.77
CA VAL A 306 -3.43 -12.04 8.98
C VAL A 306 -4.41 -13.11 9.45
N LEU A 307 -4.47 -14.27 8.77
CA LEU A 307 -5.41 -15.33 9.09
C LEU A 307 -5.15 -15.97 10.47
N ASP A 308 -3.88 -16.08 10.86
CA ASP A 308 -3.48 -16.58 12.18
C ASP A 308 -3.67 -15.53 13.30
N GLY A 309 -4.03 -14.28 12.95
CA GLY A 309 -4.20 -13.20 13.91
C GLY A 309 -2.89 -12.64 14.47
N GLU A 310 -1.75 -12.97 13.88
CA GLU A 310 -0.43 -12.45 14.28
C GLU A 310 -0.31 -10.94 14.03
N ILE A 311 -0.96 -10.46 12.97
CA ILE A 311 -1.03 -9.03 12.62
C ILE A 311 -2.48 -8.59 12.35
N ASN A 312 -2.79 -7.34 12.68
CA ASN A 312 -4.09 -6.74 12.41
C ASN A 312 -3.93 -5.37 11.72
N PRO A 313 -3.47 -5.34 10.47
CA PRO A 313 -3.28 -4.09 9.73
C PRO A 313 -4.59 -3.38 9.38
N GLY A 314 -5.74 -4.07 9.46
CA GLY A 314 -7.07 -3.50 9.18
C GLY A 314 -7.45 -2.31 10.06
N LYS A 315 -6.78 -2.10 11.20
CA LYS A 315 -6.97 -0.93 12.08
C LYS A 315 -6.60 0.41 11.42
N VAL A 316 -5.90 0.41 10.29
CA VAL A 316 -5.66 1.63 9.51
C VAL A 316 -6.95 2.17 8.88
N PHE A 317 -7.99 1.33 8.70
CA PHE A 317 -9.30 1.76 8.25
C PHE A 317 -10.09 2.38 9.42
N THR A 318 -10.06 3.70 9.52
CA THR A 318 -10.64 4.44 10.65
C THR A 318 -12.04 5.00 10.35
N LYS A 319 -12.46 5.00 9.08
CA LYS A 319 -13.83 5.32 8.66
C LYS A 319 -14.32 4.36 7.58
N GLU A 320 -15.63 4.13 7.57
CA GLU A 320 -16.31 3.23 6.67
C GLU A 320 -17.41 3.98 5.90
N PHE A 321 -17.57 3.67 4.62
CA PHE A 321 -18.50 4.30 3.69
C PHE A 321 -19.06 3.25 2.73
N ASN A 322 -20.29 3.45 2.26
CA ASN A 322 -20.80 2.73 1.10
C ASN A 322 -20.30 3.39 -0.19
N LEU A 323 -20.34 2.66 -1.30
CA LEU A 323 -19.90 3.18 -2.61
C LEU A 323 -20.65 4.48 -3.00
N ASP A 324 -21.92 4.60 -2.64
CA ASP A 324 -22.72 5.82 -2.86
C ASP A 324 -22.16 7.06 -2.12
N GLN A 325 -21.31 6.85 -1.12
CA GLN A 325 -20.68 7.91 -0.32
C GLN A 325 -19.23 8.19 -0.77
N ILE A 326 -18.88 7.85 -2.01
CA ILE A 326 -17.49 7.93 -2.52
C ILE A 326 -16.88 9.33 -2.33
N GLN A 327 -17.64 10.41 -2.57
CA GLN A 327 -17.20 11.79 -2.34
C GLN A 327 -16.77 11.99 -0.88
N ALA A 328 -17.60 11.59 0.07
CA ALA A 328 -17.30 11.73 1.49
C ALA A 328 -16.11 10.88 1.94
N ALA A 329 -15.89 9.72 1.31
CA ALA A 329 -14.75 8.86 1.58
C ALA A 329 -13.42 9.53 1.19
N TYR A 330 -13.37 10.21 0.04
CA TYR A 330 -12.22 10.98 -0.40
C TYR A 330 -11.98 12.22 0.48
N GLU A 331 -13.04 12.98 0.76
CA GLU A 331 -12.96 14.17 1.63
C GLU A 331 -12.46 13.84 3.04
N ALA A 332 -12.92 12.71 3.62
CA ALA A 332 -12.48 12.30 4.94
C ALA A 332 -10.96 12.05 5.03
N MET A 333 -10.36 11.50 3.98
CA MET A 333 -8.91 11.32 3.91
C MET A 333 -8.19 12.62 3.57
N ASP A 334 -8.73 13.41 2.64
CA ASP A 334 -8.15 14.70 2.23
C ASP A 334 -8.05 15.68 3.40
N GLN A 335 -9.09 15.72 4.21
CA GLN A 335 -9.19 16.54 5.44
C GLN A 335 -8.53 15.87 6.66
N ARG A 336 -7.88 14.71 6.50
CA ARG A 336 -7.23 13.93 7.56
C ARG A 336 -8.17 13.50 8.69
N GLN A 337 -9.46 13.36 8.41
CA GLN A 337 -10.45 12.82 9.33
C GLN A 337 -10.46 11.27 9.34
N ALA A 338 -9.83 10.65 8.36
CA ALA A 338 -9.56 9.23 8.29
C ALA A 338 -8.07 8.99 7.99
N ILE A 339 -7.51 7.92 8.55
CA ILE A 339 -6.20 7.40 8.13
C ILE A 339 -6.36 6.74 6.75
N LYS A 340 -7.36 5.85 6.63
CA LYS A 340 -7.76 5.21 5.39
C LYS A 340 -9.27 5.01 5.39
N SER A 341 -9.93 5.32 4.28
CA SER A 341 -11.37 5.15 4.08
C SER A 341 -11.66 3.77 3.49
N TYR A 342 -12.50 3.00 4.17
CA TYR A 342 -12.97 1.68 3.77
C TYR A 342 -14.26 1.80 2.98
N LEU A 343 -14.39 1.11 1.87
CA LEU A 343 -15.59 1.10 1.01
C LEU A 343 -16.25 -0.27 1.05
N VAL A 344 -17.52 -0.27 1.44
CA VAL A 344 -18.40 -1.44 1.38
C VAL A 344 -19.16 -1.39 0.06
N MET A 345 -19.09 -2.49 -0.70
CA MET A 345 -19.89 -2.70 -1.89
C MET A 345 -21.10 -3.53 -1.50
N ASP A 346 -22.30 -3.07 -1.88
CA ASP A 346 -23.57 -3.75 -1.61
C ASP A 346 -23.83 -4.89 -2.61
#